data_3e4438a18742ae812fdc0d040ab7055f
#
_entry.id   3e4438a18742ae812fdc0d040ab7055f
#
_cell.length_a   1.000
_cell.length_b   1.000
_cell.length_c   1.000
_cell.angle_alpha   90.00
_cell.angle_beta   90.00
_cell.angle_gamma   90.00
#
_symmetry.space_group_name_H-M   'P 1'
#
loop_
_entity.id
_entity.type
_entity.pdbx_description
1 polymer ?
#
loop_
_entity_poly.entity_id
_entity_poly.type
_entity_poly.pdbx_seq_one_letter_code
_entity_poly.pdbx_strand_id
1 'polypeptide(L)'
;MELRQLRAGYGARLVLDGVDLALRPGEVLALIGPNGSGKSTLIRAALGLIPLAGGQVVIDGVDAASLTPRQRAQKAAYLPQTRPVPNITALRMVLHGRFPHLTYPRRFRREDYGAAMDALERADAAQLAQRPMPELSGGQRQRVYLAMALAQDAQTVFLDEPTAFLDVGHQHQVGQLARQLAGQNRAVALVLHDLPLALTTADRLAVLDGGRLLAVDGPEEIYA
;
A
#
# COMPACT_ATOMS: atom_id res chain seq x y z
N MET A 1 11.44 -0.84 -6.24
CA MET A 1 10.56 -0.41 -7.37
C MET A 1 10.95 0.98 -7.81
N GLU A 2 11.01 1.27 -9.11
CA GLU A 2 11.38 2.59 -9.64
C GLU A 2 10.31 3.08 -10.63
N LEU A 3 9.93 4.33 -10.49
CA LEU A 3 9.05 5.05 -11.40
C LEU A 3 9.94 6.03 -12.19
N ARG A 4 9.93 5.94 -13.52
CA ARG A 4 10.79 6.75 -14.40
C ARG A 4 9.92 7.55 -15.36
N GLN A 5 9.96 8.89 -15.24
CA GLN A 5 9.20 9.84 -16.05
C GLN A 5 7.72 9.47 -16.18
N LEU A 6 7.13 9.01 -15.05
CA LEU A 6 5.80 8.42 -15.01
C LEU A 6 4.74 9.48 -15.37
N ARG A 7 3.93 9.18 -16.39
CA ARG A 7 2.77 9.96 -16.79
C ARG A 7 1.53 9.08 -16.76
N ALA A 8 0.48 9.52 -16.08
CA ALA A 8 -0.77 8.77 -15.96
C ALA A 8 -1.95 9.69 -15.65
N GLY A 9 -3.14 9.20 -15.96
CA GLY A 9 -4.38 9.95 -15.73
C GLY A 9 -5.62 9.13 -16.08
N TYR A 10 -6.74 9.83 -16.26
CA TYR A 10 -8.04 9.22 -16.53
C TYR A 10 -8.64 9.84 -17.79
N GLY A 11 -8.89 9.01 -18.81
CA GLY A 11 -9.35 9.48 -20.11
C GLY A 11 -8.35 10.47 -20.73
N ALA A 12 -8.81 11.64 -21.14
CA ALA A 12 -7.97 12.70 -21.69
C ALA A 12 -7.25 13.56 -20.62
N ARG A 13 -7.60 13.39 -19.33
CA ARG A 13 -7.03 14.20 -18.23
C ARG A 13 -5.76 13.57 -17.70
N LEU A 14 -4.61 14.19 -17.97
CA LEU A 14 -3.36 13.86 -17.31
C LEU A 14 -3.41 14.32 -15.83
N VAL A 15 -3.00 13.44 -14.91
CA VAL A 15 -2.95 13.72 -13.46
C VAL A 15 -1.51 13.72 -12.99
N LEU A 16 -0.66 12.86 -13.55
CA LEU A 16 0.77 12.79 -13.24
C LEU A 16 1.57 13.14 -14.47
N ASP A 17 2.57 14.01 -14.32
CA ASP A 17 3.38 14.50 -15.43
C ASP A 17 4.88 14.42 -15.12
N GLY A 18 5.51 13.31 -15.54
CA GLY A 18 6.95 13.14 -15.46
C GLY A 18 7.47 12.87 -14.03
N VAL A 19 6.82 11.98 -13.30
CA VAL A 19 7.22 11.63 -11.92
C VAL A 19 8.36 10.61 -11.93
N ASP A 20 9.49 10.96 -11.28
CA ASP A 20 10.61 10.08 -10.98
C ASP A 20 10.64 9.77 -9.49
N LEU A 21 10.47 8.50 -9.11
CA LEU A 21 10.45 8.08 -7.70
C LEU A 21 11.00 6.67 -7.53
N ALA A 22 11.90 6.47 -6.56
CA ALA A 22 12.39 5.17 -6.16
C ALA A 22 11.86 4.78 -4.77
N LEU A 23 11.25 3.60 -4.70
CA LEU A 23 10.88 2.91 -3.47
C LEU A 23 11.96 1.87 -3.18
N ARG A 24 12.69 2.03 -2.08
CA ARG A 24 13.85 1.21 -1.75
C ARG A 24 13.50 0.17 -0.68
N PRO A 25 13.97 -1.07 -0.81
CA PRO A 25 13.87 -2.04 0.27
C PRO A 25 14.54 -1.50 1.55
N GLY A 26 13.91 -1.75 2.69
CA GLY A 26 14.40 -1.28 3.98
C GLY A 26 13.98 0.14 4.35
N GLU A 27 13.22 0.84 3.49
CA GLU A 27 12.79 2.22 3.73
C GLU A 27 11.26 2.35 3.82
N VAL A 28 10.82 3.27 4.67
CA VAL A 28 9.47 3.83 4.70
C VAL A 28 9.47 5.17 3.98
N LEU A 29 8.74 5.26 2.87
CA LEU A 29 8.49 6.50 2.14
C LEU A 29 7.10 7.03 2.48
N ALA A 30 6.97 8.23 3.00
CA ALA A 30 5.67 8.88 3.12
C ALA A 30 5.40 9.76 1.90
N LEU A 31 4.27 9.53 1.23
CA LEU A 31 3.77 10.35 0.14
C LEU A 31 2.79 11.38 0.70
N ILE A 32 3.18 12.64 0.67
CA ILE A 32 2.43 13.78 1.21
C ILE A 32 2.06 14.77 0.11
N GLY A 33 1.09 15.62 0.39
CA GLY A 33 0.60 16.64 -0.54
C GLY A 33 -0.89 16.90 -0.41
N PRO A 34 -1.43 17.97 -1.02
CA PRO A 34 -2.84 18.31 -0.91
C PRO A 34 -3.77 17.25 -1.53
N ASN A 35 -5.06 17.33 -1.20
CA ASN A 35 -6.06 16.50 -1.84
C ASN A 35 -6.12 16.79 -3.36
N GLY A 36 -6.20 15.73 -4.16
CA GLY A 36 -6.18 15.86 -5.61
C GLY A 36 -4.80 16.04 -6.24
N SER A 37 -3.71 16.05 -5.47
CA SER A 37 -2.34 16.17 -6.02
C SER A 37 -1.88 14.98 -6.87
N GLY A 38 -2.59 13.83 -6.81
CA GLY A 38 -2.27 12.64 -7.62
C GLY A 38 -1.70 11.45 -6.85
N LYS A 39 -1.63 11.47 -5.50
CA LYS A 39 -1.04 10.41 -4.66
C LYS A 39 -1.61 9.01 -4.95
N SER A 40 -2.93 8.85 -4.89
CA SER A 40 -3.56 7.56 -5.20
C SER A 40 -3.44 7.18 -6.68
N THR A 41 -3.36 8.18 -7.58
CA THR A 41 -3.10 7.95 -9.01
C THR A 41 -1.69 7.43 -9.22
N LEU A 42 -0.70 7.97 -8.49
CA LEU A 42 0.68 7.50 -8.51
C LEU A 42 0.77 6.01 -8.11
N ILE A 43 0.14 5.64 -7.00
CA ILE A 43 0.11 4.25 -6.54
C ILE A 43 -0.58 3.35 -7.58
N ARG A 44 -1.74 3.74 -8.09
CA ARG A 44 -2.47 2.96 -9.11
C ARG A 44 -1.67 2.79 -10.39
N ALA A 45 -0.97 3.83 -10.84
CA ALA A 45 -0.09 3.77 -12.00
C ALA A 45 1.11 2.85 -11.76
N ALA A 46 1.78 2.97 -10.60
CA ALA A 46 2.90 2.12 -10.18
C ALA A 46 2.52 0.63 -10.15
N LEU A 47 1.29 0.33 -9.76
CA LEU A 47 0.74 -1.04 -9.71
C LEU A 47 0.20 -1.54 -11.06
N GLY A 48 0.13 -0.67 -12.08
CA GLY A 48 -0.50 -0.99 -13.37
C GLY A 48 -2.01 -1.21 -13.29
N LEU A 49 -2.68 -0.55 -12.33
CA LEU A 49 -4.13 -0.55 -12.18
C LEU A 49 -4.81 0.47 -13.09
N ILE A 50 -4.03 1.41 -13.61
CA ILE A 50 -4.42 2.34 -14.68
C ILE A 50 -3.33 2.35 -15.76
N PRO A 51 -3.66 2.63 -17.02
CA PRO A 51 -2.68 2.70 -18.09
C PRO A 51 -1.75 3.90 -17.89
N LEU A 52 -0.49 3.73 -18.29
CA LEU A 52 0.47 4.84 -18.37
C LEU A 52 0.25 5.63 -19.67
N ALA A 53 0.29 6.94 -19.56
CA ALA A 53 0.36 7.85 -20.73
C ALA A 53 1.81 8.06 -21.20
N GLY A 54 2.80 7.68 -20.38
CA GLY A 54 4.23 7.74 -20.70
C GLY A 54 5.09 7.31 -19.50
N GLY A 55 6.38 7.18 -19.73
CA GLY A 55 7.31 6.68 -18.74
C GLY A 55 7.22 5.17 -18.55
N GLN A 56 7.84 4.67 -17.47
CA GLN A 56 7.87 3.23 -17.16
C GLN A 56 7.91 2.98 -15.66
N VAL A 57 7.50 1.78 -15.25
CA VAL A 57 7.67 1.25 -13.90
C VAL A 57 8.60 0.06 -13.95
N VAL A 58 9.66 0.08 -13.14
CA VAL A 58 10.62 -1.02 -13.04
C VAL A 58 10.49 -1.68 -11.66
N ILE A 59 10.30 -3.00 -11.64
CA ILE A 59 10.19 -3.81 -10.42
C ILE A 59 11.30 -4.86 -10.45
N ASP A 60 12.23 -4.81 -9.49
CA ASP A 60 13.39 -5.72 -9.42
C ASP A 60 14.19 -5.78 -10.74
N GLY A 61 14.40 -4.62 -11.37
CA GLY A 61 15.14 -4.52 -12.64
C GLY A 61 14.34 -4.90 -13.90
N VAL A 62 13.07 -5.32 -13.76
CA VAL A 62 12.20 -5.75 -14.87
C VAL A 62 11.12 -4.70 -15.12
N ASP A 63 10.85 -4.38 -16.40
CA ASP A 63 9.74 -3.52 -16.76
C ASP A 63 8.40 -4.17 -16.33
N ALA A 64 7.63 -3.46 -15.50
CA ALA A 64 6.34 -3.94 -15.00
C ALA A 64 5.33 -4.21 -16.12
N ALA A 65 5.48 -3.58 -17.30
CA ALA A 65 4.62 -3.84 -18.45
C ALA A 65 4.76 -5.27 -18.98
N SER A 66 5.94 -5.90 -18.82
CA SER A 66 6.20 -7.30 -19.20
C SER A 66 5.66 -8.32 -18.20
N LEU A 67 5.30 -7.89 -16.97
CA LEU A 67 4.79 -8.77 -15.93
C LEU A 67 3.27 -8.96 -16.06
N THR A 68 2.81 -10.19 -15.86
CA THR A 68 1.38 -10.46 -15.73
C THR A 68 0.80 -9.78 -14.48
N PRO A 69 -0.52 -9.50 -14.43
CA PRO A 69 -1.15 -8.93 -13.23
C PRO A 69 -0.86 -9.75 -11.96
N ARG A 70 -0.81 -11.08 -12.07
CA ARG A 70 -0.48 -11.98 -10.96
C ARG A 70 0.96 -11.76 -10.47
N GLN A 71 1.93 -11.70 -11.38
CA GLN A 71 3.33 -11.47 -11.03
C GLN A 71 3.53 -10.11 -10.37
N ARG A 72 2.86 -9.06 -10.87
CA ARG A 72 2.86 -7.74 -10.21
C ARG A 72 2.28 -7.81 -8.81
N ALA A 73 1.14 -8.49 -8.64
CA ALA A 73 0.51 -8.65 -7.33
C ALA A 73 1.34 -9.49 -6.34
N GLN A 74 2.23 -10.38 -6.80
CA GLN A 74 3.19 -11.07 -5.94
C GLN A 74 4.32 -10.16 -5.47
N LYS A 75 4.62 -9.09 -6.21
CA LYS A 75 5.71 -8.16 -5.91
C LYS A 75 5.27 -6.91 -5.14
N ALA A 76 4.02 -6.48 -5.32
CA ALA A 76 3.49 -5.26 -4.71
C ALA A 76 2.09 -5.46 -4.15
N ALA A 77 1.93 -5.19 -2.85
CA ALA A 77 0.66 -5.19 -2.15
C ALA A 77 0.07 -3.77 -2.10
N TYR A 78 -1.25 -3.67 -2.09
CA TYR A 78 -1.96 -2.40 -2.05
C TYR A 78 -3.15 -2.41 -1.11
N LEU A 79 -3.16 -1.46 -0.19
CA LEU A 79 -4.29 -1.10 0.63
C LEU A 79 -4.90 0.20 0.08
N PRO A 80 -6.02 0.16 -0.68
CA PRO A 80 -6.64 1.37 -1.21
C PRO A 80 -7.43 2.13 -0.14
N GLN A 81 -7.60 3.44 -0.33
CA GLN A 81 -8.37 4.32 0.56
C GLN A 81 -9.83 3.88 0.68
N THR A 82 -10.50 3.59 -0.43
CA THR A 82 -11.92 3.18 -0.45
C THR A 82 -12.05 1.70 -0.79
N ARG A 83 -12.89 0.99 -0.03
CA ARG A 83 -13.08 -0.45 -0.16
C ARG A 83 -14.55 -0.83 0.06
N PRO A 84 -15.08 -1.77 -0.74
CA PRO A 84 -16.39 -2.34 -0.47
C PRO A 84 -16.37 -3.17 0.82
N VAL A 85 -17.50 -3.24 1.51
CA VAL A 85 -17.67 -4.07 2.71
C VAL A 85 -18.49 -5.31 2.32
N PRO A 86 -17.85 -6.42 1.93
CA PRO A 86 -18.57 -7.62 1.53
C PRO A 86 -19.11 -8.37 2.75
N ASN A 87 -20.19 -9.14 2.55
CA ASN A 87 -20.77 -9.98 3.59
C ASN A 87 -20.01 -11.32 3.72
N ILE A 88 -18.78 -11.25 4.21
CA ILE A 88 -17.90 -12.38 4.50
C ILE A 88 -17.22 -12.15 5.86
N THR A 89 -16.63 -13.21 6.44
CA THR A 89 -15.86 -13.06 7.68
C THR A 89 -14.53 -12.33 7.46
N ALA A 90 -13.99 -11.72 8.53
CA ALA A 90 -12.69 -11.04 8.49
C ALA A 90 -11.58 -11.98 7.99
N LEU A 91 -11.52 -13.22 8.46
CA LEU A 91 -10.55 -14.22 7.96
C LEU A 91 -10.68 -14.45 6.45
N ARG A 92 -11.90 -14.59 5.94
CA ARG A 92 -12.11 -14.72 4.49
C ARG A 92 -11.68 -13.48 3.72
N MET A 93 -11.87 -12.29 4.29
CA MET A 93 -11.38 -11.05 3.69
C MET A 93 -9.86 -11.05 3.60
N VAL A 94 -9.16 -11.43 4.67
CA VAL A 94 -7.69 -11.49 4.69
C VAL A 94 -7.14 -12.55 3.73
N LEU A 95 -7.81 -13.69 3.59
CA LEU A 95 -7.45 -14.71 2.61
C LEU A 95 -7.45 -14.21 1.16
N HIS A 96 -8.18 -13.14 0.82
CA HIS A 96 -8.10 -12.54 -0.53
C HIS A 96 -6.69 -12.00 -0.82
N GLY A 97 -5.92 -11.59 0.19
CA GLY A 97 -4.50 -11.25 0.04
C GLY A 97 -3.65 -12.40 -0.52
N ARG A 98 -4.08 -13.65 -0.31
CA ARG A 98 -3.36 -14.83 -0.79
C ARG A 98 -3.64 -15.20 -2.25
N PHE A 99 -4.62 -14.58 -2.92
CA PHE A 99 -4.98 -14.91 -4.31
C PHE A 99 -3.80 -14.91 -5.30
N PRO A 100 -2.83 -14.00 -5.25
CA PRO A 100 -1.67 -14.03 -6.15
C PRO A 100 -0.81 -15.29 -6.01
N HIS A 101 -0.85 -15.98 -4.87
CA HIS A 101 -0.06 -17.17 -4.59
C HIS A 101 -0.78 -18.48 -4.98
N LEU A 102 -2.11 -18.45 -5.15
CA LEU A 102 -2.87 -19.67 -5.46
C LEU A 102 -2.51 -20.22 -6.84
N THR A 103 -2.28 -21.52 -6.91
CA THR A 103 -2.14 -22.30 -8.15
C THR A 103 -3.45 -23.00 -8.51
N TYR A 104 -3.57 -23.45 -9.77
CA TYR A 104 -4.75 -24.24 -10.18
C TYR A 104 -4.73 -25.65 -9.57
N PRO A 105 -5.87 -26.18 -9.05
CA PRO A 105 -7.13 -25.49 -8.79
C PRO A 105 -7.00 -24.48 -7.65
N ARG A 106 -7.57 -23.27 -7.82
CA ARG A 106 -7.47 -22.17 -6.85
C ARG A 106 -8.18 -22.50 -5.54
N ARG A 107 -7.47 -23.16 -4.64
CA ARG A 107 -7.95 -23.51 -3.29
C ARG A 107 -6.95 -23.01 -2.25
N PHE A 108 -7.47 -22.42 -1.18
CA PHE A 108 -6.64 -22.06 -0.03
C PHE A 108 -6.14 -23.33 0.66
N ARG A 109 -4.87 -23.35 1.00
CA ARG A 109 -4.17 -24.41 1.73
C ARG A 109 -3.96 -24.01 3.18
N ARG A 110 -3.53 -24.95 4.01
CA ARG A 110 -3.22 -24.68 5.43
C ARG A 110 -2.23 -23.53 5.61
N GLU A 111 -1.25 -23.39 4.73
CA GLU A 111 -0.27 -22.30 4.71
C GLU A 111 -0.94 -20.93 4.50
N ASP A 112 -1.95 -20.84 3.62
CA ASP A 112 -2.65 -19.58 3.36
C ASP A 112 -3.48 -19.16 4.58
N TYR A 113 -4.09 -20.11 5.27
CA TYR A 113 -4.80 -19.83 6.53
C TYR A 113 -3.83 -19.40 7.64
N GLY A 114 -2.65 -20.04 7.74
CA GLY A 114 -1.59 -19.61 8.65
C GLY A 114 -1.16 -18.17 8.36
N ALA A 115 -0.78 -17.87 7.13
CA ALA A 115 -0.39 -16.52 6.72
C ALA A 115 -1.48 -15.47 6.95
N ALA A 116 -2.76 -15.84 6.76
CA ALA A 116 -3.88 -14.94 7.03
C ALA A 116 -4.07 -14.68 8.54
N MET A 117 -3.89 -15.69 9.39
CA MET A 117 -3.97 -15.52 10.85
C MET A 117 -2.80 -14.71 11.38
N ASP A 118 -1.57 -14.98 10.95
CA ASP A 118 -0.38 -14.19 11.30
C ASP A 118 -0.55 -12.71 10.91
N ALA A 119 -1.14 -12.47 9.73
CA ALA A 119 -1.42 -11.11 9.29
C ALA A 119 -2.49 -10.42 10.15
N LEU A 120 -3.54 -11.15 10.58
CA LEU A 120 -4.54 -10.66 11.52
C LEU A 120 -3.93 -10.32 12.89
N GLU A 121 -3.02 -11.15 13.40
CA GLU A 121 -2.31 -10.89 14.65
C GLU A 121 -1.46 -9.63 14.56
N ARG A 122 -0.68 -9.48 13.49
CA ARG A 122 0.15 -8.29 13.25
C ARG A 122 -0.65 -7.00 13.11
N ALA A 123 -1.90 -7.09 12.65
CA ALA A 123 -2.82 -5.96 12.55
C ALA A 123 -3.73 -5.78 13.78
N ASP A 124 -3.48 -6.48 14.88
CA ASP A 124 -4.31 -6.48 16.10
C ASP A 124 -5.80 -6.75 15.80
N ALA A 125 -6.06 -7.76 14.96
CA ALA A 125 -7.41 -8.11 14.49
C ALA A 125 -7.73 -9.61 14.59
N ALA A 126 -6.88 -10.42 15.23
CA ALA A 126 -7.06 -11.88 15.32
C ALA A 126 -8.40 -12.28 15.97
N GLN A 127 -8.83 -11.56 16.99
CA GLN A 127 -10.11 -11.76 17.68
C GLN A 127 -11.33 -11.49 16.80
N LEU A 128 -11.14 -10.82 15.65
CA LEU A 128 -12.19 -10.51 14.68
C LEU A 128 -12.35 -11.58 13.59
N ALA A 129 -11.46 -12.57 13.53
CA ALA A 129 -11.33 -13.51 12.41
C ALA A 129 -12.66 -14.13 11.94
N GLN A 130 -13.55 -14.49 12.87
CA GLN A 130 -14.82 -15.13 12.57
C GLN A 130 -15.99 -14.14 12.43
N ARG A 131 -15.77 -12.84 12.71
CA ARG A 131 -16.84 -11.84 12.63
C ARG A 131 -17.10 -11.42 11.19
N PRO A 132 -18.36 -11.23 10.78
CA PRO A 132 -18.72 -10.69 9.47
C PRO A 132 -18.22 -9.24 9.33
N MET A 133 -17.67 -8.90 8.16
CA MET A 133 -17.16 -7.54 7.86
C MET A 133 -18.19 -6.42 8.10
N PRO A 134 -19.49 -6.58 7.75
CA PRO A 134 -20.49 -5.54 8.01
C PRO A 134 -20.71 -5.22 9.49
N GLU A 135 -20.45 -6.16 10.40
CA GLU A 135 -20.64 -5.99 11.85
C GLU A 135 -19.47 -5.28 12.55
N LEU A 136 -18.36 -5.08 11.83
CA LEU A 136 -17.17 -4.44 12.36
C LEU A 136 -17.31 -2.92 12.35
N SER A 137 -16.72 -2.25 13.36
CA SER A 137 -16.56 -0.79 13.34
C SER A 137 -15.61 -0.36 12.19
N GLY A 138 -15.58 0.94 11.87
CA GLY A 138 -14.66 1.48 10.86
C GLY A 138 -13.20 1.13 11.13
N GLY A 139 -12.74 1.35 12.36
CA GLY A 139 -11.37 1.01 12.76
C GLY A 139 -11.08 -0.49 12.76
N GLN A 140 -12.04 -1.33 13.19
CA GLN A 140 -11.89 -2.79 13.09
C GLN A 140 -11.78 -3.25 11.64
N ARG A 141 -12.61 -2.72 10.74
CA ARG A 141 -12.51 -3.00 9.29
C ARG A 141 -11.16 -2.57 8.72
N GLN A 142 -10.67 -1.40 9.13
CA GLN A 142 -9.38 -0.89 8.69
C GLN A 142 -8.24 -1.85 9.04
N ARG A 143 -8.21 -2.38 10.26
CA ARG A 143 -7.22 -3.38 10.69
C ARG A 143 -7.32 -4.68 9.90
N VAL A 144 -8.53 -5.16 9.58
CA VAL A 144 -8.72 -6.34 8.74
C VAL A 144 -8.23 -6.12 7.31
N TYR A 145 -8.47 -4.94 6.72
CA TYR A 145 -7.94 -4.62 5.39
C TYR A 145 -6.41 -4.47 5.39
N LEU A 146 -5.84 -3.93 6.48
CA LEU A 146 -4.39 -3.89 6.66
C LEU A 146 -3.82 -5.32 6.70
N ALA A 147 -4.44 -6.21 7.49
CA ALA A 147 -4.08 -7.63 7.52
C ALA A 147 -4.16 -8.28 6.13
N MET A 148 -5.16 -7.95 5.32
CA MET A 148 -5.27 -8.45 3.95
C MET A 148 -4.07 -8.03 3.08
N ALA A 149 -3.62 -6.78 3.18
CA ALA A 149 -2.43 -6.31 2.47
C ALA A 149 -1.16 -7.01 2.96
N LEU A 150 -1.04 -7.26 4.27
CA LEU A 150 0.09 -7.99 4.87
C LEU A 150 0.11 -9.46 4.42
N ALA A 151 -1.05 -10.12 4.38
CA ALA A 151 -1.18 -11.52 3.96
C ALA A 151 -0.74 -11.74 2.50
N GLN A 152 -0.71 -10.69 1.68
CA GLN A 152 -0.22 -10.76 0.30
C GLN A 152 1.30 -11.00 0.25
N ASP A 153 2.03 -10.73 1.31
CA ASP A 153 3.46 -11.05 1.49
C ASP A 153 4.38 -10.52 0.36
N ALA A 154 4.12 -9.30 -0.09
CA ALA A 154 4.85 -8.66 -1.17
C ALA A 154 6.07 -7.88 -0.66
N GLN A 155 7.09 -7.70 -1.53
CA GLN A 155 8.30 -6.94 -1.22
C GLN A 155 8.05 -5.43 -1.18
N THR A 156 7.08 -4.93 -1.93
CA THR A 156 6.66 -3.52 -1.88
C THR A 156 5.25 -3.44 -1.33
N VAL A 157 5.01 -2.57 -0.36
CA VAL A 157 3.69 -2.41 0.27
C VAL A 157 3.25 -0.96 0.15
N PHE A 158 2.13 -0.73 -0.51
CA PHE A 158 1.49 0.58 -0.62
C PHE A 158 0.29 0.64 0.31
N LEU A 159 0.27 1.62 1.19
CA LEU A 159 -0.82 1.88 2.14
C LEU A 159 -1.38 3.28 1.87
N ASP A 160 -2.56 3.34 1.25
CA ASP A 160 -3.23 4.59 0.88
C ASP A 160 -4.20 5.00 2.00
N GLU A 161 -3.82 5.98 2.79
CA GLU A 161 -4.51 6.46 4.00
C GLU A 161 -4.84 5.33 5.01
N PRO A 162 -3.83 4.58 5.46
CA PRO A 162 -4.05 3.42 6.34
C PRO A 162 -4.56 3.80 7.73
N THR A 163 -4.45 5.06 8.11
CA THR A 163 -4.83 5.61 9.42
C THR A 163 -6.24 6.16 9.48
N ALA A 164 -6.97 6.16 8.36
CA ALA A 164 -8.36 6.62 8.32
C ALA A 164 -9.24 5.80 9.29
N PHE A 165 -10.11 6.48 10.03
CA PHE A 165 -11.02 5.90 11.03
C PHE A 165 -10.34 5.25 12.26
N LEU A 166 -9.04 5.42 12.44
CA LEU A 166 -8.28 4.95 13.59
C LEU A 166 -8.11 6.07 14.63
N ASP A 167 -8.14 5.72 15.89
CA ASP A 167 -7.69 6.59 16.97
C ASP A 167 -6.16 6.73 16.97
N VAL A 168 -5.64 7.69 17.74
CA VAL A 168 -4.21 8.04 17.79
C VAL A 168 -3.34 6.83 18.13
N GLY A 169 -3.79 5.97 19.08
CA GLY A 169 -3.04 4.77 19.46
C GLY A 169 -2.87 3.80 18.29
N HIS A 170 -3.95 3.53 17.58
CA HIS A 170 -3.90 2.65 16.41
C HIS A 170 -3.18 3.28 15.21
N GLN A 171 -3.20 4.62 15.06
CA GLN A 171 -2.39 5.30 14.03
C GLN A 171 -0.89 5.07 14.27
N HIS A 172 -0.42 5.18 15.51
CA HIS A 172 0.96 4.86 15.87
C HIS A 172 1.32 3.40 15.61
N GLN A 173 0.40 2.45 15.87
CA GLN A 173 0.60 1.04 15.55
C GLN A 173 0.81 0.82 14.03
N VAL A 174 0.09 1.55 13.17
CA VAL A 174 0.32 1.52 11.72
C VAL A 174 1.73 2.01 11.36
N GLY A 175 2.20 3.09 11.98
CA GLY A 175 3.57 3.58 11.81
C GLY A 175 4.62 2.55 12.26
N GLN A 176 4.44 1.95 13.43
CA GLN A 176 5.33 0.89 13.93
C GLN A 176 5.34 -0.33 13.00
N LEU A 177 4.18 -0.75 12.48
CA LEU A 177 4.08 -1.83 11.52
C LEU A 177 4.82 -1.52 10.20
N ALA A 178 4.72 -0.29 9.70
CA ALA A 178 5.47 0.15 8.52
C ALA A 178 6.99 0.04 8.75
N ARG A 179 7.47 0.50 9.92
CA ARG A 179 8.88 0.36 10.34
C ARG A 179 9.30 -1.11 10.47
N GLN A 180 8.47 -1.96 11.02
CA GLN A 180 8.75 -3.40 11.11
C GLN A 180 8.87 -4.06 9.73
N LEU A 181 8.01 -3.68 8.77
CA LEU A 181 8.09 -4.16 7.39
C LEU A 181 9.38 -3.70 6.71
N ALA A 182 9.75 -2.44 6.89
CA ALA A 182 11.02 -1.92 6.38
C ALA A 182 12.21 -2.66 7.00
N GLY A 183 12.22 -2.90 8.32
CA GLY A 183 13.21 -3.71 9.00
C GLY A 183 13.33 -5.15 8.48
N GLN A 184 12.27 -5.67 7.83
CA GLN A 184 12.26 -6.96 7.10
C GLN A 184 12.74 -6.80 5.62
N ASN A 185 13.41 -5.70 5.29
CA ASN A 185 13.90 -5.38 3.95
C ASN A 185 12.78 -5.21 2.90
N ARG A 186 11.59 -4.78 3.30
CA ARG A 186 10.50 -4.42 2.38
C ARG A 186 10.51 -2.92 2.10
N ALA A 187 10.09 -2.52 0.91
CA ALA A 187 9.82 -1.12 0.59
C ALA A 187 8.38 -0.79 1.01
N VAL A 188 8.20 0.24 1.81
CA VAL A 188 6.87 0.65 2.28
C VAL A 188 6.58 2.07 1.84
N ALA A 189 5.46 2.28 1.15
CA ALA A 189 4.95 3.60 0.79
C ALA A 189 3.65 3.90 1.53
N LEU A 190 3.62 4.98 2.29
CA LEU A 190 2.47 5.44 3.07
C LEU A 190 1.92 6.74 2.48
N VAL A 191 0.64 6.81 2.16
CA VAL A 191 -0.05 8.09 1.99
C VAL A 191 -0.56 8.53 3.34
N LEU A 192 -0.08 9.65 3.84
CA LEU A 192 -0.47 10.20 5.13
C LEU A 192 -0.91 11.66 4.98
N HIS A 193 -1.93 12.04 5.77
CA HIS A 193 -2.36 13.44 5.93
C HIS A 193 -1.80 14.04 7.22
N ASP A 194 -1.48 13.21 8.21
CA ASP A 194 -0.89 13.61 9.48
C ASP A 194 0.62 13.77 9.30
N LEU A 195 1.09 15.02 9.25
CA LEU A 195 2.50 15.35 9.11
C LEU A 195 3.35 14.89 10.30
N PRO A 196 2.96 15.09 11.57
CA PRO A 196 3.65 14.52 12.71
C PRO A 196 3.91 13.03 12.59
N LEU A 197 2.91 12.25 12.19
CA LEU A 197 3.06 10.81 11.97
C LEU A 197 3.99 10.51 10.79
N ALA A 198 3.89 11.25 9.69
CA ALA A 198 4.79 11.10 8.54
C ALA A 198 6.25 11.35 8.92
N LEU A 199 6.53 12.44 9.64
CA LEU A 199 7.87 12.83 10.09
C LEU A 199 8.50 11.83 11.06
N THR A 200 7.69 11.20 11.94
CA THR A 200 8.20 10.23 12.92
C THR A 200 8.31 8.81 12.37
N THR A 201 7.60 8.52 11.27
CA THR A 201 7.53 7.16 10.71
C THR A 201 8.42 6.99 9.48
N ALA A 202 8.50 7.97 8.60
CA ALA A 202 9.17 7.83 7.31
C ALA A 202 10.68 8.09 7.39
N ASP A 203 11.43 7.37 6.57
CA ASP A 203 12.84 7.63 6.30
C ASP A 203 12.99 8.71 5.22
N ARG A 204 12.01 8.79 4.32
CA ARG A 204 11.92 9.82 3.27
C ARG A 204 10.49 10.29 3.07
N LEU A 205 10.35 11.56 2.75
CA LEU A 205 9.10 12.18 2.34
C LEU A 205 9.14 12.48 0.84
N ALA A 206 8.06 12.16 0.13
CA ALA A 206 7.84 12.56 -1.25
C ALA A 206 6.67 13.55 -1.29
N VAL A 207 6.97 14.79 -1.63
CA VAL A 207 5.98 15.87 -1.70
C VAL A 207 5.41 15.93 -3.11
N LEU A 208 4.14 15.61 -3.27
CA LEU A 208 3.44 15.62 -4.56
C LEU A 208 2.44 16.79 -4.60
N ASP A 209 2.56 17.62 -5.61
CA ASP A 209 1.57 18.67 -5.91
C ASP A 209 1.38 18.85 -7.42
N GLY A 210 0.14 19.13 -7.83
CA GLY A 210 -0.21 19.30 -9.24
C GLY A 210 0.26 18.18 -10.17
N GLY A 211 0.37 16.94 -9.65
CA GLY A 211 0.83 15.79 -10.43
C GLY A 211 2.35 15.68 -10.63
N ARG A 212 3.13 16.49 -9.93
CA ARG A 212 4.60 16.51 -10.00
C ARG A 212 5.19 16.34 -8.62
N LEU A 213 6.36 15.69 -8.51
CA LEU A 213 7.14 15.67 -7.30
C LEU A 213 7.88 17.01 -7.14
N LEU A 214 7.64 17.69 -6.03
CA LEU A 214 8.32 18.93 -5.66
C LEU A 214 9.63 18.65 -4.94
N ALA A 215 9.64 17.64 -4.06
CA ALA A 215 10.80 17.23 -3.30
C ALA A 215 10.70 15.74 -2.91
N VAL A 216 11.85 15.09 -2.75
CA VAL A 216 11.96 13.72 -2.20
C VAL A 216 13.24 13.66 -1.37
N ASP A 217 13.12 13.80 -0.06
CA ASP A 217 14.27 13.82 0.84
C ASP A 217 13.92 13.31 2.24
N GLY A 218 14.88 13.29 3.14
CA GLY A 218 14.67 13.02 4.55
C GLY A 218 13.74 14.05 5.21
N PRO A 219 13.11 13.69 6.36
CA PRO A 219 12.22 14.61 7.05
C PRO A 219 12.88 15.93 7.44
N GLU A 220 14.15 15.93 7.82
CA GLU A 220 14.90 17.13 8.25
C GLU A 220 15.16 18.08 7.07
N GLU A 221 15.48 17.55 5.88
CA GLU A 221 15.76 18.33 4.68
C GLU A 221 14.51 18.94 4.08
N ILE A 222 13.35 18.28 4.21
CA ILE A 222 12.07 18.80 3.71
C ILE A 222 11.52 19.93 4.60
N TYR A 223 11.90 19.95 5.89
CA TYR A 223 11.39 20.90 6.88
C TYR A 223 12.33 22.07 7.16
N ALA A 224 13.56 22.00 6.67
CA ALA A 224 14.54 23.09 6.78
C ALA A 224 14.25 24.21 5.78
#